data_d32a345b2a649f6170741d1e7e9b2223
#
_entry.id   d32a345b2a649f6170741d1e7e9b2223
#
_cell.length_a   1.000
_cell.length_b   1.000
_cell.length_c   1.000
_cell.angle_alpha   90.00
_cell.angle_beta   90.00
_cell.angle_gamma   90.00
#
_symmetry.space_group_name_H-M   'P 1'
#
loop_
_entity.id
_entity.type
_entity.pdbx_description
1 polymer ?
#
loop_
_entity_poly.entity_id
_entity_poly.type
_entity_poly.pdbx_seq_one_letter_code
_entity_poly.pdbx_strand_id
1 'polypeptide(L)'
;MNCRHCGAPLRLPVVDLGSAPPSNAYLSAAALHRPESWYPLRVLVCERCWLVQTEDFARPETLFDADYAYFSSVSTSWVAHAERYVATMVARLGLDGDSRVVELAANDGYLLQHLQARTIPCLGVEPTAAVAAAARERGLEIVEAFFDRALAARLLAEGWGADLVVANNVLAHVPAINDFVAGIALLLRPDGVATFEFPHLLRLIAGNQFDTLYHEHYSYLSLGAVGRVCAANGLAVFDVETLPTHGGSLRVFAQRADHGARPTTPRVAALRAEELAAGLERAATYQGLQARAERLRLDLLDYLIRARRQGLQVVGYGAAAKGNTLLNFAGVRSDLLHYVVDRSPGKLGRHLPGSRIPIVAESRLRETRPDRVLLLPWNLRDELTAQLDYVREWGARFVVAVPRLCEC
;
A
#
# COMPACT_ATOMS: atom_id res chain seq x y z
N MET A 1 -7.78 11.35 20.14
CA MET A 1 -6.60 10.64 19.59
C MET A 1 -5.42 11.60 19.50
N ASN A 2 -4.19 11.10 19.71
CA ASN A 2 -2.97 11.88 19.56
C ASN A 2 -2.18 11.40 18.34
N CYS A 3 -1.37 12.29 17.75
CA CYS A 3 -0.51 11.97 16.64
C CYS A 3 0.51 10.89 17.02
N ARG A 4 0.59 9.82 16.21
CA ARG A 4 1.48 8.67 16.45
C ARG A 4 2.97 9.03 16.36
N HIS A 5 3.33 10.14 15.70
CA HIS A 5 4.70 10.62 15.65
C HIS A 5 5.02 11.61 16.78
N CYS A 6 4.31 12.74 16.86
CA CYS A 6 4.72 13.85 17.73
C CYS A 6 3.88 14.01 19.02
N GLY A 7 2.87 13.16 19.24
CA GLY A 7 2.01 13.16 20.42
C GLY A 7 0.99 14.31 20.48
N ALA A 8 0.98 15.25 19.52
CA ALA A 8 0.04 16.37 19.51
C ALA A 8 -1.41 15.88 19.30
N PRO A 9 -2.43 16.54 19.90
CA PRO A 9 -3.83 16.20 19.66
C PRO A 9 -4.19 16.33 18.17
N LEU A 10 -4.92 15.36 17.63
CA LEU A 10 -5.47 15.39 16.27
C LEU A 10 -6.86 16.00 16.28
N ARG A 11 -7.06 17.07 15.51
CA ARG A 11 -8.33 17.81 15.46
C ARG A 11 -8.80 18.09 14.04
N LEU A 12 -7.90 18.06 13.06
CA LEU A 12 -8.20 18.41 11.68
C LEU A 12 -8.55 17.16 10.88
N PRO A 13 -9.83 16.97 10.50
CA PRO A 13 -10.25 15.87 9.65
C PRO A 13 -9.79 16.12 8.19
N VAL A 14 -9.38 15.07 7.52
CA VAL A 14 -9.06 15.02 6.09
C VAL A 14 -10.23 14.44 5.33
N VAL A 15 -10.71 13.28 5.77
CA VAL A 15 -11.86 12.60 5.18
C VAL A 15 -12.45 11.59 6.18
N ASP A 16 -13.76 11.45 6.15
CA ASP A 16 -14.53 10.41 6.86
C ASP A 16 -15.26 9.56 5.83
N LEU A 17 -14.88 8.29 5.71
CA LEU A 17 -15.50 7.32 4.80
C LEU A 17 -16.57 6.46 5.51
N GLY A 18 -17.02 6.89 6.70
CA GLY A 18 -17.97 6.14 7.50
C GLY A 18 -17.31 4.94 8.20
N SER A 19 -17.95 3.79 8.09
CA SER A 19 -17.41 2.54 8.63
C SER A 19 -17.30 1.49 7.54
N ALA A 20 -16.27 0.67 7.63
CA ALA A 20 -16.02 -0.45 6.72
C ALA A 20 -15.32 -1.61 7.46
N PRO A 21 -15.40 -2.84 6.98
CA PRO A 21 -14.53 -3.91 7.45
C PRO A 21 -13.10 -3.71 6.92
N PRO A 22 -12.08 -4.37 7.52
CA PRO A 22 -10.74 -4.37 6.98
C PRO A 22 -10.73 -4.84 5.52
N SER A 23 -10.01 -4.13 4.66
CA SER A 23 -10.15 -4.27 3.20
C SER A 23 -9.65 -5.60 2.64
N ASN A 24 -8.77 -6.31 3.36
CA ASN A 24 -8.27 -7.63 2.97
C ASN A 24 -8.90 -8.81 3.75
N ALA A 25 -9.90 -8.57 4.60
CA ALA A 25 -10.62 -9.59 5.36
C ALA A 25 -11.65 -10.33 4.47
N TYR A 26 -11.20 -10.99 3.41
CA TYR A 26 -12.05 -11.70 2.46
C TYR A 26 -12.85 -12.82 3.12
N LEU A 27 -14.16 -12.87 2.88
CA LEU A 27 -15.08 -13.79 3.51
C LEU A 27 -15.14 -15.14 2.77
N SER A 28 -14.98 -16.24 3.50
CA SER A 28 -15.34 -17.55 2.97
C SER A 28 -16.88 -17.71 2.86
N ALA A 29 -17.37 -18.69 2.10
CA ALA A 29 -18.80 -18.97 2.02
C ALA A 29 -19.43 -19.24 3.40
N ALA A 30 -18.72 -19.90 4.31
CA ALA A 30 -19.17 -20.12 5.68
C ALA A 30 -19.24 -18.84 6.51
N ALA A 31 -18.32 -17.88 6.27
CA ALA A 31 -18.29 -16.60 6.97
C ALA A 31 -19.47 -15.68 6.60
N LEU A 32 -20.11 -15.89 5.44
CA LEU A 32 -21.31 -15.13 5.05
C LEU A 32 -22.49 -15.27 6.03
N HIS A 33 -22.50 -16.33 6.82
CA HIS A 33 -23.52 -16.60 7.84
C HIS A 33 -23.13 -16.10 9.24
N ARG A 34 -22.02 -15.36 9.36
CA ARG A 34 -21.51 -14.82 10.62
C ARG A 34 -21.53 -13.28 10.62
N PRO A 35 -21.53 -12.65 11.80
CA PRO A 35 -21.29 -11.22 11.92
C PRO A 35 -19.92 -10.83 11.35
N GLU A 36 -19.81 -9.62 10.82
CA GLU A 36 -18.62 -9.02 10.26
C GLU A 36 -18.24 -7.79 11.06
N SER A 37 -16.97 -7.65 11.44
CA SER A 37 -16.50 -6.49 12.20
C SER A 37 -16.35 -5.28 11.28
N TRP A 38 -16.93 -4.16 11.69
CA TRP A 38 -16.85 -2.88 11.00
C TRP A 38 -16.19 -1.86 11.90
N TYR A 39 -15.27 -1.09 11.38
CA TYR A 39 -14.56 -0.05 12.11
C TYR A 39 -14.75 1.29 11.39
N PRO A 40 -14.80 2.42 12.15
CA PRO A 40 -14.75 3.74 11.54
C PRO A 40 -13.50 3.89 10.66
N LEU A 41 -13.65 4.52 9.50
CA LEU A 41 -12.55 4.82 8.59
C LEU A 41 -12.44 6.33 8.41
N ARG A 42 -11.81 6.95 9.37
CA ARG A 42 -11.60 8.39 9.45
C ARG A 42 -10.11 8.72 9.43
N VAL A 43 -9.75 9.68 8.62
CA VAL A 43 -8.37 10.14 8.45
C VAL A 43 -8.25 11.58 8.94
N LEU A 44 -7.21 11.83 9.76
CA LEU A 44 -6.90 13.14 10.31
C LEU A 44 -5.47 13.53 9.95
N VAL A 45 -5.19 14.84 9.97
CA VAL A 45 -3.83 15.37 9.81
C VAL A 45 -3.40 16.09 11.09
N CYS A 46 -2.15 15.89 11.47
CA CYS A 46 -1.53 16.58 12.58
C CYS A 46 -1.09 17.99 12.16
N GLU A 47 -1.61 19.02 12.79
CA GLU A 47 -1.27 20.43 12.48
C GLU A 47 0.16 20.82 12.94
N ARG A 48 0.84 19.95 13.73
CA ARG A 48 2.22 20.17 14.18
C ARG A 48 3.28 19.56 13.26
N CYS A 49 3.09 18.29 12.87
CA CYS A 49 4.09 17.57 12.05
C CYS A 49 3.60 17.18 10.66
N TRP A 50 2.34 17.49 10.34
CA TRP A 50 1.69 17.22 9.05
C TRP A 50 1.63 15.74 8.64
N LEU A 51 1.77 14.84 9.61
CA LEU A 51 1.50 13.43 9.38
C LEU A 51 -0.01 13.21 9.25
N VAL A 52 -0.42 12.68 8.10
CA VAL A 52 -1.81 12.23 7.86
C VAL A 52 -1.94 10.79 8.31
N GLN A 53 -2.99 10.45 9.05
CA GLN A 53 -3.12 9.15 9.71
C GLN A 53 -4.58 8.75 9.96
N THR A 54 -4.85 7.44 9.95
CA THR A 54 -6.12 6.87 10.39
C THR A 54 -6.19 6.82 11.92
N GLU A 55 -7.40 6.72 12.43
CA GLU A 55 -7.64 6.34 13.83
C GLU A 55 -7.38 4.83 14.00
N ASP A 56 -6.83 4.45 15.16
CA ASP A 56 -6.46 3.06 15.46
C ASP A 56 -7.64 2.34 16.13
N PHE A 57 -8.39 1.59 15.36
CA PHE A 57 -9.49 0.75 15.86
C PHE A 57 -9.16 -0.74 15.84
N ALA A 58 -8.30 -1.16 14.92
CA ALA A 58 -7.86 -2.54 14.79
C ALA A 58 -6.35 -2.66 15.06
N ARG A 59 -5.96 -3.71 15.78
CA ARG A 59 -4.55 -4.00 16.04
C ARG A 59 -3.90 -4.64 14.81
N PRO A 60 -2.58 -4.45 14.58
CA PRO A 60 -1.88 -5.07 13.46
C PRO A 60 -2.07 -6.58 13.39
N GLU A 61 -2.07 -7.28 14.52
CA GLU A 61 -2.25 -8.73 14.59
C GLU A 61 -3.65 -9.19 14.11
N THR A 62 -4.63 -8.30 14.14
CA THR A 62 -5.99 -8.55 13.61
C THR A 62 -6.07 -8.29 12.12
N LEU A 63 -5.24 -7.37 11.61
CA LEU A 63 -5.23 -6.98 10.20
C LEU A 63 -4.31 -7.87 9.35
N PHE A 64 -3.23 -8.37 9.96
CA PHE A 64 -2.21 -9.23 9.34
C PHE A 64 -2.24 -10.62 10.01
N ASP A 65 -3.39 -11.27 9.94
CA ASP A 65 -3.61 -12.60 10.51
C ASP A 65 -3.11 -13.73 9.59
N ALA A 66 -3.30 -14.99 10.04
CA ALA A 66 -2.89 -16.18 9.30
C ALA A 66 -3.61 -16.34 7.93
N ASP A 67 -4.79 -15.72 7.77
CA ASP A 67 -5.59 -15.77 6.53
C ASP A 67 -5.27 -14.62 5.56
N TYR A 68 -4.27 -13.79 5.87
CA TYR A 68 -3.85 -12.68 5.03
C TYR A 68 -3.43 -13.16 3.63
N ALA A 69 -4.19 -12.77 2.62
CA ALA A 69 -4.14 -13.38 1.28
C ALA A 69 -3.34 -12.56 0.25
N TYR A 70 -2.48 -11.63 0.69
CA TYR A 70 -1.68 -10.80 -0.22
C TYR A 70 -0.29 -11.39 -0.44
N PHE A 71 -0.04 -11.90 -1.64
CA PHE A 71 1.26 -12.39 -2.09
C PHE A 71 1.80 -11.47 -3.18
N SER A 72 2.93 -10.83 -2.93
CA SER A 72 3.52 -9.83 -3.82
C SER A 72 3.98 -10.42 -5.15
N SER A 73 4.45 -11.67 -5.17
CA SER A 73 4.95 -12.34 -6.38
C SER A 73 3.85 -12.69 -7.40
N VAL A 74 2.57 -12.59 -7.05
CA VAL A 74 1.47 -12.79 -8.00
C VAL A 74 1.46 -11.72 -9.09
N SER A 75 1.98 -10.52 -8.81
CA SER A 75 2.11 -9.44 -9.78
C SER A 75 3.46 -9.49 -10.49
N THR A 76 3.47 -9.88 -11.77
CA THR A 76 4.69 -9.93 -12.58
C THR A 76 5.34 -8.55 -12.74
N SER A 77 4.55 -7.49 -12.89
CA SER A 77 5.04 -6.12 -12.97
C SER A 77 5.69 -5.68 -11.64
N TRP A 78 5.18 -6.16 -10.50
CA TRP A 78 5.76 -5.87 -9.19
C TRP A 78 7.08 -6.62 -8.96
N VAL A 79 7.17 -7.89 -9.38
CA VAL A 79 8.43 -8.65 -9.35
C VAL A 79 9.50 -7.99 -10.22
N ALA A 80 9.13 -7.55 -11.44
CA ALA A 80 10.05 -6.82 -12.32
C ALA A 80 10.48 -5.45 -11.73
N HIS A 81 9.60 -4.78 -10.97
CA HIS A 81 9.96 -3.57 -10.22
C HIS A 81 11.01 -3.87 -9.13
N ALA A 82 10.83 -4.95 -8.38
CA ALA A 82 11.77 -5.40 -7.35
C ALA A 82 13.15 -5.78 -7.95
N GLU A 83 13.16 -6.45 -9.10
CA GLU A 83 14.41 -6.78 -9.81
C GLU A 83 15.18 -5.52 -10.20
N ARG A 84 14.51 -4.54 -10.81
CA ARG A 84 15.14 -3.25 -11.17
C ARG A 84 15.62 -2.50 -9.93
N TYR A 85 14.84 -2.52 -8.85
CA TYR A 85 15.26 -1.94 -7.57
C TYR A 85 16.56 -2.56 -7.07
N VAL A 86 16.62 -3.89 -6.98
CA VAL A 86 17.82 -4.61 -6.52
C VAL A 86 19.02 -4.29 -7.39
N ALA A 87 18.88 -4.35 -8.72
CA ALA A 87 19.97 -4.01 -9.65
C ALA A 87 20.47 -2.58 -9.43
N THR A 88 19.56 -1.63 -9.19
CA THR A 88 19.91 -0.22 -8.92
C THR A 88 20.63 -0.08 -7.59
N MET A 89 20.17 -0.77 -6.53
CA MET A 89 20.81 -0.70 -5.20
C MET A 89 22.18 -1.35 -5.20
N VAL A 90 22.34 -2.50 -5.85
CA VAL A 90 23.64 -3.16 -6.02
C VAL A 90 24.66 -2.21 -6.67
N ALA A 91 24.28 -1.59 -7.79
CA ALA A 91 25.15 -0.66 -8.51
C ALA A 91 25.45 0.61 -7.70
N ARG A 92 24.43 1.18 -7.03
CA ARG A 92 24.53 2.46 -6.30
C ARG A 92 25.32 2.36 -5.00
N LEU A 93 25.19 1.24 -4.30
CA LEU A 93 25.78 1.03 -2.98
C LEU A 93 27.03 0.12 -3.00
N GLY A 94 27.31 -0.50 -4.16
CA GLY A 94 28.41 -1.45 -4.29
C GLY A 94 28.19 -2.74 -3.51
N LEU A 95 26.93 -3.22 -3.46
CA LEU A 95 26.59 -4.42 -2.67
C LEU A 95 27.19 -5.68 -3.31
N ASP A 96 27.76 -6.53 -2.49
CA ASP A 96 28.44 -7.77 -2.87
C ASP A 96 28.22 -8.90 -1.85
N GLY A 97 29.03 -9.96 -1.89
CA GLY A 97 28.93 -11.11 -0.98
C GLY A 97 29.29 -10.82 0.48
N ASP A 98 29.95 -9.70 0.78
CA ASP A 98 30.28 -9.25 2.14
C ASP A 98 29.23 -8.30 2.73
N SER A 99 28.33 -7.83 1.88
CA SER A 99 27.25 -6.94 2.25
C SER A 99 26.10 -7.68 2.94
N ARG A 100 25.31 -6.98 3.76
CA ARG A 100 24.11 -7.52 4.39
C ARG A 100 22.90 -6.66 4.10
N VAL A 101 21.84 -7.28 3.58
CA VAL A 101 20.58 -6.61 3.27
C VAL A 101 19.47 -7.18 4.12
N VAL A 102 18.71 -6.32 4.77
CA VAL A 102 17.51 -6.70 5.54
C VAL A 102 16.28 -6.07 4.90
N GLU A 103 15.31 -6.90 4.50
CA GLU A 103 14.00 -6.44 4.00
C GLU A 103 12.96 -6.57 5.10
N LEU A 104 12.25 -5.47 5.37
CA LEU A 104 11.15 -5.40 6.34
C LEU A 104 9.82 -5.54 5.59
N ALA A 105 8.93 -6.41 6.09
CA ALA A 105 7.75 -6.91 5.41
C ALA A 105 8.11 -7.57 4.06
N ALA A 106 9.01 -8.55 4.14
CA ALA A 106 9.58 -9.24 2.98
C ALA A 106 8.56 -10.01 2.15
N ASN A 107 7.34 -10.15 2.68
CA ASN A 107 6.25 -10.87 2.05
C ASN A 107 6.71 -12.28 1.64
N ASP A 108 6.34 -12.76 0.46
CA ASP A 108 6.72 -14.07 -0.06
C ASP A 108 8.13 -14.12 -0.71
N GLY A 109 9.00 -13.16 -0.37
CA GLY A 109 10.38 -13.08 -0.84
C GLY A 109 10.54 -12.54 -2.27
N TYR A 110 9.54 -11.85 -2.78
CA TYR A 110 9.50 -11.30 -4.14
C TYR A 110 10.70 -10.41 -4.50
N LEU A 111 11.31 -9.74 -3.51
CA LEU A 111 12.50 -8.91 -3.71
C LEU A 111 13.78 -9.68 -3.32
N LEU A 112 13.77 -10.39 -2.18
CA LEU A 112 14.96 -11.09 -1.67
C LEU A 112 15.50 -12.15 -2.65
N GLN A 113 14.64 -12.79 -3.44
CA GLN A 113 15.07 -13.74 -4.49
C GLN A 113 16.09 -13.13 -5.47
N HIS A 114 16.02 -11.82 -5.74
CA HIS A 114 16.93 -11.13 -6.65
C HIS A 114 18.28 -10.81 -6.00
N LEU A 115 18.35 -10.70 -4.65
CA LEU A 115 19.58 -10.60 -3.89
C LEU A 115 20.23 -11.98 -3.77
N GLN A 116 19.45 -13.01 -3.43
CA GLN A 116 19.91 -14.41 -3.35
C GLN A 116 20.52 -14.86 -4.68
N ALA A 117 19.90 -14.56 -5.83
CA ALA A 117 20.42 -14.87 -7.16
C ALA A 117 21.77 -14.20 -7.46
N ARG A 118 22.13 -13.15 -6.70
CA ARG A 118 23.41 -12.45 -6.78
C ARG A 118 24.38 -12.83 -5.67
N THR A 119 24.04 -13.86 -4.89
CA THR A 119 24.83 -14.31 -3.72
C THR A 119 25.10 -13.21 -2.70
N ILE A 120 24.19 -12.23 -2.57
CA ILE A 120 24.25 -11.19 -1.57
C ILE A 120 23.51 -11.67 -0.32
N PRO A 121 24.15 -11.75 0.85
CA PRO A 121 23.50 -12.14 2.11
C PRO A 121 22.30 -11.27 2.43
N CYS A 122 21.12 -11.89 2.58
CA CYS A 122 19.88 -11.19 2.81
C CYS A 122 18.98 -11.91 3.81
N LEU A 123 18.26 -11.13 4.60
CA LEU A 123 17.31 -11.57 5.62
C LEU A 123 15.97 -10.85 5.42
N GLY A 124 14.86 -11.59 5.48
CA GLY A 124 13.53 -11.02 5.51
C GLY A 124 12.96 -10.99 6.93
N VAL A 125 12.22 -9.93 7.24
CA VAL A 125 11.34 -9.88 8.41
C VAL A 125 9.91 -9.80 7.92
N GLU A 126 9.06 -10.78 8.27
CA GLU A 126 7.67 -10.87 7.81
C GLU A 126 6.79 -11.44 8.93
N PRO A 127 5.78 -10.68 9.43
CA PRO A 127 4.95 -11.14 10.54
C PRO A 127 3.93 -12.21 10.16
N THR A 128 3.57 -12.34 8.88
CA THR A 128 2.46 -13.18 8.41
C THR A 128 2.96 -14.59 8.13
N ALA A 129 2.56 -15.57 8.94
CA ALA A 129 3.06 -16.95 8.90
C ALA A 129 2.95 -17.62 7.52
N ALA A 130 1.79 -17.53 6.85
CA ALA A 130 1.59 -18.16 5.54
C ALA A 130 2.52 -17.59 4.45
N VAL A 131 2.72 -16.28 4.49
CA VAL A 131 3.56 -15.54 3.53
C VAL A 131 5.04 -15.82 3.82
N ALA A 132 5.45 -15.79 5.10
CA ALA A 132 6.79 -16.15 5.54
C ALA A 132 7.16 -17.60 5.16
N ALA A 133 6.21 -18.54 5.29
CA ALA A 133 6.41 -19.92 4.87
C ALA A 133 6.70 -20.03 3.37
N ALA A 134 5.93 -19.33 2.53
CA ALA A 134 6.14 -19.31 1.09
C ALA A 134 7.52 -18.74 0.69
N ALA A 135 8.03 -17.74 1.43
CA ALA A 135 9.38 -17.23 1.23
C ALA A 135 10.45 -18.25 1.64
N ARG A 136 10.26 -18.96 2.76
CA ARG A 136 11.17 -20.04 3.22
C ARG A 136 11.21 -21.21 2.25
N GLU A 137 10.08 -21.57 1.62
CA GLU A 137 10.04 -22.60 0.56
C GLU A 137 10.91 -22.26 -0.65
N ARG A 138 11.18 -20.98 -0.88
CA ARG A 138 12.14 -20.50 -1.90
C ARG A 138 13.60 -20.49 -1.42
N GLY A 139 13.86 -21.00 -0.21
CA GLY A 139 15.20 -21.04 0.38
C GLY A 139 15.66 -19.71 0.97
N LEU A 140 14.75 -18.78 1.27
CA LEU A 140 15.07 -17.49 1.86
C LEU A 140 15.07 -17.58 3.41
N GLU A 141 15.96 -16.84 4.03
CA GLU A 141 16.00 -16.70 5.49
C GLU A 141 14.97 -15.65 5.93
N ILE A 142 13.99 -16.06 6.75
CA ILE A 142 12.88 -15.21 7.19
C ILE A 142 12.70 -15.31 8.71
N VAL A 143 12.72 -14.16 9.38
CA VAL A 143 12.29 -14.00 10.76
C VAL A 143 10.80 -13.64 10.77
N GLU A 144 9.99 -14.52 11.35
CA GLU A 144 8.54 -14.33 11.48
C GLU A 144 8.27 -13.49 12.73
N ALA A 145 8.16 -12.18 12.52
CA ALA A 145 7.91 -11.21 13.59
C ALA A 145 7.50 -9.85 13.00
N PHE A 146 6.81 -9.03 13.80
CA PHE A 146 6.74 -7.60 13.56
C PHE A 146 8.09 -6.97 13.86
N PHE A 147 8.52 -6.04 13.00
CA PHE A 147 9.78 -5.34 13.22
C PHE A 147 9.59 -4.16 14.17
N ASP A 148 10.43 -4.14 15.21
CA ASP A 148 10.51 -3.09 16.20
C ASP A 148 11.98 -2.89 16.63
N ARG A 149 12.21 -1.95 17.55
CA ARG A 149 13.55 -1.68 18.07
C ARG A 149 14.15 -2.87 18.84
N ALA A 150 13.33 -3.69 19.50
CA ALA A 150 13.80 -4.87 20.24
C ALA A 150 14.28 -5.95 19.27
N LEU A 151 13.55 -6.22 18.20
CA LEU A 151 13.98 -7.13 17.13
C LEU A 151 15.25 -6.63 16.46
N ALA A 152 15.35 -5.33 16.16
CA ALA A 152 16.55 -4.73 15.58
C ALA A 152 17.79 -4.96 16.46
N ALA A 153 17.68 -4.78 17.78
CA ALA A 153 18.76 -5.03 18.73
C ALA A 153 19.20 -6.52 18.74
N ARG A 154 18.23 -7.44 18.66
CA ARG A 154 18.50 -8.88 18.57
C ARG A 154 19.25 -9.21 17.27
N LEU A 155 18.74 -8.76 16.13
CA LEU A 155 19.38 -8.98 14.82
C LEU A 155 20.79 -8.42 14.77
N LEU A 156 21.01 -7.23 15.35
CA LEU A 156 22.34 -6.64 15.46
C LEU A 156 23.28 -7.52 16.27
N ALA A 157 22.83 -8.06 17.42
CA ALA A 157 23.61 -8.97 18.27
C ALA A 157 23.91 -10.30 17.55
N GLU A 158 23.02 -10.77 16.69
CA GLU A 158 23.21 -11.94 15.81
C GLU A 158 24.11 -11.64 14.59
N GLY A 159 24.60 -10.40 14.46
CA GLY A 159 25.53 -9.97 13.43
C GLY A 159 24.87 -9.47 12.14
N TRP A 160 23.57 -9.18 12.12
CA TRP A 160 22.82 -8.65 10.98
C TRP A 160 22.90 -7.11 10.84
N GLY A 161 24.01 -6.48 11.31
CA GLY A 161 24.22 -5.07 10.97
C GLY A 161 24.15 -4.85 9.45
N ALA A 162 23.22 -4.00 8.99
CA ALA A 162 22.82 -3.92 7.59
C ALA A 162 23.54 -2.80 6.83
N ASP A 163 24.02 -3.12 5.62
CA ASP A 163 24.47 -2.14 4.63
C ASP A 163 23.30 -1.52 3.90
N LEU A 164 22.20 -2.29 3.76
CA LEU A 164 20.93 -1.82 3.22
C LEU A 164 19.76 -2.37 4.03
N VAL A 165 18.89 -1.49 4.52
CA VAL A 165 17.56 -1.85 5.02
C VAL A 165 16.51 -1.42 4.02
N VAL A 166 15.68 -2.37 3.58
CA VAL A 166 14.60 -2.15 2.60
C VAL A 166 13.26 -2.14 3.32
N ALA A 167 12.48 -1.07 3.15
CA ALA A 167 11.16 -0.91 3.74
C ALA A 167 10.15 -0.44 2.67
N ASN A 168 9.89 -1.33 1.68
CA ASN A 168 9.00 -1.02 0.56
C ASN A 168 7.54 -1.32 0.94
N ASN A 169 6.69 -0.29 0.85
CA ASN A 169 5.25 -0.35 1.15
C ASN A 169 4.92 -0.93 2.54
N VAL A 170 5.76 -0.67 3.54
CA VAL A 170 5.54 -1.09 4.93
C VAL A 170 5.38 0.08 5.90
N LEU A 171 6.08 1.21 5.69
CA LEU A 171 6.08 2.33 6.64
C LEU A 171 4.66 2.89 6.89
N ALA A 172 3.79 2.83 5.89
CA ALA A 172 2.38 3.22 6.01
C ALA A 172 1.58 2.26 6.92
N HIS A 173 2.02 1.00 7.04
CA HIS A 173 1.34 -0.06 7.77
C HIS A 173 1.78 -0.16 9.25
N VAL A 174 2.64 0.74 9.71
CA VAL A 174 3.23 0.67 11.05
C VAL A 174 2.56 1.67 12.00
N PRO A 175 1.83 1.21 13.04
CA PRO A 175 1.23 2.11 14.01
C PRO A 175 2.28 2.79 14.91
N ALA A 176 3.32 2.06 15.35
CA ALA A 176 4.42 2.58 16.16
C ALA A 176 5.58 3.11 15.28
N ILE A 177 5.27 4.11 14.43
CA ILE A 177 6.18 4.60 13.37
C ILE A 177 7.55 5.06 13.90
N ASN A 178 7.60 5.64 15.10
CA ASN A 178 8.86 6.09 15.71
C ASN A 178 9.74 4.91 16.12
N ASP A 179 9.17 3.90 16.77
CA ASP A 179 9.91 2.72 17.20
C ASP A 179 10.46 1.93 16.01
N PHE A 180 9.65 1.79 14.95
CA PHE A 180 10.06 1.16 13.69
C PHE A 180 11.27 1.88 13.06
N VAL A 181 11.21 3.21 12.93
CA VAL A 181 12.31 3.98 12.32
C VAL A 181 13.55 4.01 13.21
N ALA A 182 13.38 4.07 14.53
CA ALA A 182 14.49 3.95 15.49
C ALA A 182 15.14 2.56 15.43
N GLY A 183 14.37 1.50 15.22
CA GLY A 183 14.89 0.15 14.97
C GLY A 183 15.74 0.08 13.70
N ILE A 184 15.32 0.72 12.62
CA ILE A 184 16.10 0.80 11.39
C ILE A 184 17.42 1.54 11.62
N ALA A 185 17.39 2.69 12.31
CA ALA A 185 18.59 3.45 12.64
C ALA A 185 19.60 2.61 13.47
N LEU A 186 19.08 1.79 14.40
CA LEU A 186 19.90 0.87 15.21
C LEU A 186 20.52 -0.25 14.37
N LEU A 187 19.76 -0.82 13.42
CA LEU A 187 20.20 -1.97 12.62
C LEU A 187 21.22 -1.59 11.55
N LEU A 188 21.21 -0.34 11.08
CA LEU A 188 22.14 0.14 10.05
C LEU A 188 23.59 0.17 10.56
N ARG A 189 24.50 -0.32 9.74
CA ARG A 189 25.94 -0.03 9.86
C ARG A 189 26.20 1.48 9.74
N PRO A 190 27.35 2.00 10.18
CA PRO A 190 27.68 3.44 10.11
C PRO A 190 27.42 4.04 8.72
N ASP A 191 27.85 3.37 7.64
CA ASP A 191 27.68 3.80 6.26
C ASP A 191 26.45 3.18 5.57
N GLY A 192 25.61 2.46 6.31
CA GLY A 192 24.42 1.80 5.81
C GLY A 192 23.35 2.78 5.30
N VAL A 193 22.49 2.28 4.44
CA VAL A 193 21.38 3.03 3.85
C VAL A 193 20.05 2.35 4.17
N ALA A 194 19.04 3.15 4.52
CA ALA A 194 17.66 2.71 4.53
C ALA A 194 16.92 3.27 3.32
N THR A 195 16.07 2.45 2.69
CA THR A 195 15.14 2.90 1.66
C THR A 195 13.71 2.67 2.10
N PHE A 196 12.86 3.67 1.86
CA PHE A 196 11.43 3.59 2.12
C PHE A 196 10.68 3.86 0.83
N GLU A 197 9.90 2.90 0.33
CA GLU A 197 8.99 3.14 -0.79
C GLU A 197 7.55 3.18 -0.27
N PHE A 198 6.78 4.20 -0.65
CA PHE A 198 5.39 4.37 -0.24
C PHE A 198 4.61 5.29 -1.19
N PRO A 199 3.27 5.13 -1.29
CA PRO A 199 2.41 6.04 -2.04
C PRO A 199 2.52 7.47 -1.51
N HIS A 200 2.73 8.44 -2.43
CA HIS A 200 2.98 9.82 -2.07
C HIS A 200 1.67 10.57 -1.77
N LEU A 201 1.55 11.13 -0.57
CA LEU A 201 0.36 11.88 -0.13
C LEU A 201 -0.03 12.99 -1.10
N LEU A 202 0.94 13.71 -1.69
CA LEU A 202 0.67 14.75 -2.68
C LEU A 202 -0.10 14.18 -3.89
N ARG A 203 0.32 13.01 -4.39
CA ARG A 203 -0.34 12.35 -5.53
C ARG A 203 -1.71 11.80 -5.13
N LEU A 204 -1.85 11.30 -3.90
CA LEU A 204 -3.12 10.88 -3.35
C LEU A 204 -4.14 12.03 -3.35
N ILE A 205 -3.76 13.19 -2.82
CA ILE A 205 -4.65 14.36 -2.75
C ILE A 205 -4.96 14.90 -4.14
N ALA A 206 -3.94 15.08 -4.99
CA ALA A 206 -4.11 15.60 -6.35
C ALA A 206 -4.97 14.67 -7.24
N GLY A 207 -4.76 13.35 -7.12
CA GLY A 207 -5.46 12.31 -7.88
C GLY A 207 -6.76 11.83 -7.26
N ASN A 208 -7.25 12.47 -6.19
CA ASN A 208 -8.46 12.04 -5.48
C ASN A 208 -8.47 10.53 -5.15
N GLN A 209 -7.32 9.98 -4.73
CA GLN A 209 -7.10 8.55 -4.51
C GLN A 209 -7.59 8.13 -3.11
N PHE A 210 -8.77 8.60 -2.69
CA PHE A 210 -9.32 8.32 -1.36
C PHE A 210 -9.61 6.84 -1.13
N ASP A 211 -9.76 6.05 -2.17
CA ASP A 211 -9.95 4.60 -2.12
C ASP A 211 -8.71 3.85 -1.63
N THR A 212 -7.54 4.51 -1.61
CA THR A 212 -6.32 3.97 -0.98
C THR A 212 -6.31 4.13 0.55
N LEU A 213 -7.36 4.74 1.11
CA LEU A 213 -7.57 4.87 2.55
C LEU A 213 -8.27 3.59 3.06
N TYR A 214 -7.60 2.84 3.94
CA TYR A 214 -8.14 1.65 4.59
C TYR A 214 -7.38 1.36 5.90
N HIS A 215 -7.93 0.52 6.76
CA HIS A 215 -7.47 0.34 8.15
C HIS A 215 -6.03 -0.15 8.29
N GLU A 216 -5.52 -0.88 7.30
CA GLU A 216 -4.13 -1.35 7.28
C GLU A 216 -3.11 -0.23 6.99
N HIS A 217 -3.57 0.92 6.43
CA HIS A 217 -2.76 2.12 6.24
C HIS A 217 -2.93 3.06 7.43
N TYR A 218 -2.05 2.94 8.41
CA TYR A 218 -2.05 3.81 9.59
C TYR A 218 -1.58 5.23 9.27
N SER A 219 -0.76 5.40 8.23
CA SER A 219 -0.18 6.70 7.85
C SER A 219 -0.19 6.92 6.34
N TYR A 220 -0.39 8.18 5.93
CA TYR A 220 -0.29 8.62 4.54
C TYR A 220 0.84 9.63 4.46
N LEU A 221 1.88 9.33 3.68
CA LEU A 221 3.20 9.86 3.86
C LEU A 221 3.56 10.92 2.80
N SER A 222 4.05 12.06 3.26
CA SER A 222 4.78 13.07 2.48
C SER A 222 6.27 13.01 2.79
N LEU A 223 7.11 13.53 1.92
CA LEU A 223 8.54 13.68 2.20
C LEU A 223 8.77 14.50 3.46
N GLY A 224 7.96 15.55 3.65
CA GLY A 224 8.07 16.39 4.85
C GLY A 224 7.75 15.68 6.15
N ALA A 225 6.69 14.88 6.18
CA ALA A 225 6.35 14.10 7.37
C ALA A 225 7.40 13.01 7.64
N VAL A 226 7.81 12.27 6.60
CA VAL A 226 8.84 11.21 6.72
C VAL A 226 10.18 11.79 7.15
N GLY A 227 10.58 12.94 6.62
CA GLY A 227 11.81 13.63 7.03
C GLY A 227 11.81 13.97 8.53
N ARG A 228 10.66 14.42 9.08
CA ARG A 228 10.51 14.68 10.53
C ARG A 228 10.58 13.41 11.35
N VAL A 229 9.91 12.34 10.89
CA VAL A 229 9.97 11.03 11.56
C VAL A 229 11.40 10.49 11.57
N CYS A 230 12.09 10.53 10.44
CA CYS A 230 13.49 10.11 10.33
C CYS A 230 14.39 10.91 11.27
N ALA A 231 14.32 12.24 11.23
CA ALA A 231 15.16 13.12 12.05
C ALA A 231 14.95 12.91 13.56
N ALA A 232 13.72 12.63 13.99
CA ALA A 232 13.41 12.37 15.38
C ALA A 232 13.92 11.00 15.88
N ASN A 233 14.24 10.08 14.94
CA ASN A 233 14.58 8.68 15.24
C ASN A 233 15.97 8.27 14.72
N GLY A 234 16.89 9.23 14.58
CA GLY A 234 18.30 8.96 14.29
C GLY A 234 18.65 8.73 12.83
N LEU A 235 17.76 9.06 11.89
CA LEU A 235 18.01 8.99 10.45
C LEU A 235 17.99 10.39 9.81
N ALA A 236 18.83 10.56 8.78
CA ALA A 236 18.85 11.76 7.92
C ALA A 236 18.49 11.36 6.48
N VAL A 237 17.45 11.99 5.92
CA VAL A 237 17.10 11.81 4.51
C VAL A 237 18.12 12.55 3.66
N PHE A 238 18.76 11.81 2.73
CA PHE A 238 19.76 12.40 1.83
C PHE A 238 19.35 12.40 0.36
N ASP A 239 18.36 11.56 -0.04
CA ASP A 239 17.91 11.50 -1.42
C ASP A 239 16.45 11.06 -1.54
N VAL A 240 15.82 11.31 -2.70
CA VAL A 240 14.46 10.89 -3.00
C VAL A 240 14.28 10.66 -4.50
N GLU A 241 13.45 9.67 -4.84
CA GLU A 241 13.01 9.36 -6.20
C GLU A 241 11.48 9.33 -6.26
N THR A 242 10.92 9.87 -7.35
CA THR A 242 9.48 9.73 -7.65
C THR A 242 9.28 8.52 -8.55
N LEU A 243 8.27 7.71 -8.22
CA LEU A 243 7.97 6.46 -8.92
C LEU A 243 6.52 6.47 -9.42
N PRO A 244 6.22 5.81 -10.56
CA PRO A 244 4.86 5.72 -11.09
C PRO A 244 4.00 4.68 -10.37
N THR A 245 4.58 3.86 -9.49
CA THR A 245 3.88 2.78 -8.78
C THR A 245 2.72 3.30 -7.93
N HIS A 246 1.65 2.51 -7.80
CA HIS A 246 0.48 2.78 -6.94
C HIS A 246 -0.23 4.14 -7.18
N GLY A 247 -0.09 4.74 -8.38
CA GLY A 247 -0.66 6.05 -8.67
C GLY A 247 0.25 7.23 -8.29
N GLY A 248 1.53 6.93 -8.05
CA GLY A 248 2.60 7.86 -7.71
C GLY A 248 3.15 7.61 -6.30
N SER A 249 4.38 7.09 -6.25
CA SER A 249 5.09 6.77 -5.00
C SER A 249 6.37 7.59 -4.86
N LEU A 250 6.90 7.62 -3.65
CA LEU A 250 8.25 8.08 -3.35
C LEU A 250 9.12 6.90 -2.94
N ARG A 251 10.39 6.93 -3.33
CA ARG A 251 11.45 6.18 -2.68
C ARG A 251 12.38 7.16 -1.99
N VAL A 252 12.38 7.10 -0.66
CA VAL A 252 13.21 7.95 0.20
C VAL A 252 14.44 7.18 0.62
N PHE A 253 15.62 7.80 0.52
CA PHE A 253 16.90 7.26 0.96
C PHE A 253 17.33 7.98 2.23
N ALA A 254 17.59 7.22 3.28
CA ALA A 254 18.05 7.74 4.55
C ALA A 254 19.32 7.02 5.00
N GLN A 255 20.11 7.70 5.82
CA GLN A 255 21.34 7.23 6.45
C GLN A 255 21.27 7.54 7.94
N ARG A 256 22.16 6.95 8.72
CA ARG A 256 22.30 7.34 10.13
C ARG A 256 22.67 8.82 10.25
N ALA A 257 22.01 9.52 11.14
CA ALA A 257 22.24 10.96 11.34
C ALA A 257 23.59 11.26 12.02
N ASP A 258 24.12 10.32 12.79
CA ASP A 258 25.37 10.45 13.57
C ASP A 258 26.64 10.06 12.79
N HIS A 259 26.51 9.25 11.72
CA HIS A 259 27.65 8.72 10.97
C HIS A 259 27.56 8.96 9.46
N GLY A 260 26.36 9.08 8.91
CA GLY A 260 26.15 9.14 7.45
C GLY A 260 26.84 10.34 6.78
N ALA A 261 27.71 10.05 5.82
CA ALA A 261 28.51 11.06 5.12
C ALA A 261 27.96 11.45 3.73
N ARG A 262 26.85 10.85 3.28
CA ARG A 262 26.30 11.15 1.95
C ARG A 262 25.66 12.53 1.95
N PRO A 263 26.03 13.41 1.00
CA PRO A 263 25.42 14.74 0.91
C PRO A 263 23.96 14.67 0.49
N THR A 264 23.14 15.56 1.04
CA THR A 264 21.74 15.70 0.62
C THR A 264 21.66 16.17 -0.82
N THR A 265 20.94 15.42 -1.66
CA THR A 265 20.79 15.78 -3.08
C THR A 265 19.82 16.95 -3.28
N PRO A 266 19.94 17.73 -4.37
CA PRO A 266 18.98 18.79 -4.69
C PRO A 266 17.55 18.29 -4.88
N ARG A 267 17.34 17.01 -5.20
CA ARG A 267 16.01 16.40 -5.36
C ARG A 267 15.17 16.51 -4.09
N VAL A 268 15.81 16.38 -2.91
CA VAL A 268 15.11 16.51 -1.62
C VAL A 268 14.55 17.92 -1.45
N ALA A 269 15.37 18.95 -1.70
CA ALA A 269 14.93 20.33 -1.60
C ALA A 269 13.84 20.67 -2.63
N ALA A 270 14.00 20.18 -3.87
CA ALA A 270 13.03 20.41 -4.95
C ALA A 270 11.65 19.78 -4.62
N LEU A 271 11.62 18.54 -4.17
CA LEU A 271 10.36 17.87 -3.81
C LEU A 271 9.73 18.50 -2.57
N ARG A 272 10.53 18.91 -1.58
CA ARG A 272 10.02 19.67 -0.42
C ARG A 272 9.37 20.99 -0.85
N ALA A 273 9.98 21.71 -1.79
CA ALA A 273 9.39 22.93 -2.36
C ALA A 273 8.07 22.64 -3.09
N GLU A 274 7.98 21.54 -3.86
CA GLU A 274 6.73 21.10 -4.52
C GLU A 274 5.63 20.82 -3.48
N GLU A 275 5.93 20.06 -2.43
CA GLU A 275 4.97 19.76 -1.34
C GLU A 275 4.47 21.03 -0.63
N LEU A 276 5.38 21.97 -0.34
CA LEU A 276 5.04 23.26 0.29
C LEU A 276 4.19 24.13 -0.62
N ALA A 277 4.56 24.23 -1.91
CA ALA A 277 3.79 24.97 -2.91
C ALA A 277 2.37 24.39 -3.09
N ALA A 278 2.24 23.06 -3.05
CA ALA A 278 0.95 22.37 -3.07
C ALA A 278 0.15 22.51 -1.76
N GLY A 279 0.77 23.08 -0.72
CA GLY A 279 0.11 23.38 0.55
C GLY A 279 0.00 22.20 1.51
N LEU A 280 0.82 21.15 1.42
CA LEU A 280 0.76 20.00 2.33
C LEU A 280 1.02 20.38 3.81
N GLU A 281 1.47 21.58 4.08
CA GLU A 281 1.58 22.17 5.43
C GLU A 281 0.55 23.28 5.66
N ARG A 282 -0.64 23.16 5.05
CA ARG A 282 -1.76 24.08 5.23
C ARG A 282 -3.06 23.30 5.43
N ALA A 283 -3.84 23.66 6.46
CA ALA A 283 -5.10 23.02 6.77
C ALA A 283 -6.09 23.01 5.60
N ALA A 284 -6.14 24.11 4.83
CA ALA A 284 -7.05 24.27 3.70
C ALA A 284 -6.87 23.19 2.61
N THR A 285 -5.67 22.65 2.42
CA THR A 285 -5.38 21.60 1.43
C THR A 285 -6.17 20.32 1.71
N TYR A 286 -6.40 20.02 2.96
CA TYR A 286 -7.07 18.80 3.40
C TYR A 286 -8.59 18.88 3.39
N GLN A 287 -9.15 20.09 3.53
CA GLN A 287 -10.60 20.31 3.67
C GLN A 287 -11.41 19.96 2.40
N GLY A 288 -10.79 19.90 1.23
CA GLY A 288 -11.48 19.62 -0.03
C GLY A 288 -11.60 18.14 -0.39
N LEU A 289 -10.92 17.23 0.30
CA LEU A 289 -10.88 15.81 -0.07
C LEU A 289 -12.22 15.12 0.16
N GLN A 290 -12.91 15.43 1.28
CA GLN A 290 -14.23 14.89 1.60
C GLN A 290 -15.24 15.13 0.46
N ALA A 291 -15.40 16.38 0.04
CA ALA A 291 -16.36 16.74 -1.01
C ALA A 291 -16.05 16.09 -2.37
N ARG A 292 -14.74 15.87 -2.68
CA ARG A 292 -14.34 15.18 -3.90
C ARG A 292 -14.62 13.67 -3.81
N ALA A 293 -14.39 13.05 -2.67
CA ALA A 293 -14.71 11.64 -2.44
C ALA A 293 -16.22 11.39 -2.52
N GLU A 294 -17.03 12.24 -1.89
CA GLU A 294 -18.50 12.16 -1.94
C GLU A 294 -19.04 12.33 -3.35
N ARG A 295 -18.52 13.26 -4.12
CA ARG A 295 -18.90 13.45 -5.52
C ARG A 295 -18.64 12.20 -6.34
N LEU A 296 -17.43 11.63 -6.23
CA LEU A 296 -17.09 10.40 -6.97
C LEU A 296 -17.97 9.22 -6.54
N ARG A 297 -18.27 9.11 -5.24
CA ARG A 297 -19.23 8.14 -4.71
C ARG A 297 -20.60 8.26 -5.41
N LEU A 298 -21.13 9.46 -5.50
CA LEU A 298 -22.43 9.73 -6.14
C LEU A 298 -22.39 9.46 -7.65
N ASP A 299 -21.33 9.86 -8.33
CA ASP A 299 -21.12 9.60 -9.75
C ASP A 299 -21.10 8.10 -10.05
N LEU A 300 -20.39 7.31 -9.22
CA LEU A 300 -20.33 5.84 -9.35
C LEU A 300 -21.71 5.20 -9.14
N LEU A 301 -22.42 5.61 -8.09
CA LEU A 301 -23.77 5.08 -7.81
C LEU A 301 -24.75 5.41 -8.94
N ASP A 302 -24.77 6.65 -9.40
CA ASP A 302 -25.63 7.07 -10.50
C ASP A 302 -25.33 6.28 -11.78
N TYR A 303 -24.03 6.07 -12.07
CA TYR A 303 -23.61 5.23 -13.19
C TYR A 303 -24.12 3.79 -13.08
N LEU A 304 -23.91 3.13 -11.95
CA LEU A 304 -24.32 1.75 -11.74
C LEU A 304 -25.85 1.58 -11.77
N ILE A 305 -26.59 2.53 -11.17
CA ILE A 305 -28.05 2.53 -11.17
C ILE A 305 -28.59 2.72 -12.61
N ARG A 306 -28.01 3.64 -13.38
CA ARG A 306 -28.40 3.84 -14.80
C ARG A 306 -28.10 2.60 -15.63
N ALA A 307 -26.92 2.01 -15.49
CA ALA A 307 -26.54 0.77 -16.18
C ALA A 307 -27.57 -0.34 -15.88
N ARG A 308 -27.91 -0.56 -14.61
CA ARG A 308 -28.91 -1.55 -14.20
C ARG A 308 -30.32 -1.27 -14.82
N ARG A 309 -30.78 0.00 -14.81
CA ARG A 309 -32.07 0.39 -15.43
C ARG A 309 -32.10 0.13 -16.94
N GLN A 310 -30.92 0.20 -17.58
CA GLN A 310 -30.76 -0.10 -19.02
C GLN A 310 -30.56 -1.60 -19.30
N GLY A 311 -30.58 -2.46 -18.28
CA GLY A 311 -30.33 -3.90 -18.42
C GLY A 311 -28.88 -4.27 -18.68
N LEU A 312 -27.94 -3.33 -18.50
CA LEU A 312 -26.51 -3.58 -18.69
C LEU A 312 -25.94 -4.32 -17.49
N GLN A 313 -25.14 -5.35 -17.77
CA GLN A 313 -24.41 -6.08 -16.76
C GLN A 313 -23.06 -5.41 -16.49
N VAL A 314 -22.86 -4.93 -15.25
CA VAL A 314 -21.59 -4.39 -14.77
C VAL A 314 -20.94 -5.39 -13.82
N VAL A 315 -19.65 -5.66 -14.04
CA VAL A 315 -18.85 -6.52 -13.17
C VAL A 315 -17.54 -5.82 -12.78
N GLY A 316 -16.93 -6.24 -11.67
CA GLY A 316 -15.65 -5.71 -11.24
C GLY A 316 -14.47 -6.55 -11.72
N TYR A 317 -13.30 -5.95 -11.82
CA TYR A 317 -12.03 -6.63 -12.02
C TYR A 317 -10.99 -6.14 -11.04
N GLY A 318 -10.30 -7.09 -10.36
CA GLY A 318 -9.29 -6.85 -9.33
C GLY A 318 -9.90 -6.68 -7.94
N ALA A 319 -9.97 -7.75 -7.16
CA ALA A 319 -10.40 -7.72 -5.76
C ALA A 319 -9.29 -7.11 -4.88
N ALA A 320 -9.00 -5.81 -5.08
CA ALA A 320 -7.98 -5.06 -4.38
C ALA A 320 -8.56 -4.33 -3.17
N ALA A 321 -7.74 -4.08 -2.14
CA ALA A 321 -8.12 -3.34 -0.92
C ALA A 321 -8.77 -1.98 -1.25
N LYS A 322 -8.20 -1.21 -2.19
CA LYS A 322 -8.77 0.06 -2.65
C LYS A 322 -10.17 -0.10 -3.27
N GLY A 323 -10.41 -1.18 -4.01
CA GLY A 323 -11.74 -1.50 -4.54
C GLY A 323 -12.76 -1.72 -3.42
N ASN A 324 -12.35 -2.40 -2.34
CA ASN A 324 -13.20 -2.59 -1.17
C ASN A 324 -13.56 -1.26 -0.49
N THR A 325 -12.59 -0.36 -0.31
CA THR A 325 -12.86 0.98 0.23
C THR A 325 -13.88 1.72 -0.64
N LEU A 326 -13.66 1.77 -1.95
CA LEU A 326 -14.56 2.44 -2.89
C LEU A 326 -15.98 1.87 -2.83
N LEU A 327 -16.12 0.54 -2.93
CA LEU A 327 -17.42 -0.14 -2.96
C LEU A 327 -18.18 -0.02 -1.63
N ASN A 328 -17.49 -0.14 -0.49
CA ASN A 328 -18.12 0.03 0.81
C ASN A 328 -18.53 1.48 1.06
N PHE A 329 -17.69 2.46 0.74
CA PHE A 329 -18.04 3.88 0.85
C PHE A 329 -19.20 4.26 -0.05
N ALA A 330 -19.26 3.70 -1.26
CA ALA A 330 -20.39 3.90 -2.17
C ALA A 330 -21.63 3.07 -1.79
N GLY A 331 -21.55 2.12 -0.89
CA GLY A 331 -22.65 1.24 -0.53
C GLY A 331 -23.05 0.25 -1.64
N VAL A 332 -22.13 -0.05 -2.56
CA VAL A 332 -22.38 -0.98 -3.67
C VAL A 332 -22.45 -2.42 -3.16
N ARG A 333 -23.43 -3.18 -3.63
CA ARG A 333 -23.67 -4.58 -3.33
C ARG A 333 -23.81 -5.39 -4.62
N SER A 334 -24.00 -6.70 -4.47
CA SER A 334 -24.14 -7.65 -5.61
C SER A 334 -25.33 -7.39 -6.52
N ASP A 335 -26.29 -6.57 -6.10
CA ASP A 335 -27.42 -6.13 -6.94
C ASP A 335 -27.00 -5.11 -8.00
N LEU A 336 -25.93 -4.32 -7.77
CA LEU A 336 -25.39 -3.35 -8.71
C LEU A 336 -24.11 -3.83 -9.39
N LEU A 337 -23.27 -4.62 -8.69
CA LEU A 337 -22.04 -5.20 -9.19
C LEU A 337 -22.04 -6.71 -8.90
N HIS A 338 -22.38 -7.51 -9.92
CA HIS A 338 -22.74 -8.92 -9.73
C HIS A 338 -21.62 -9.80 -9.17
N TYR A 339 -20.37 -9.55 -9.58
CA TYR A 339 -19.18 -10.24 -9.12
C TYR A 339 -17.92 -9.41 -9.38
N VAL A 340 -16.83 -9.78 -8.75
CA VAL A 340 -15.50 -9.25 -9.04
C VAL A 340 -14.60 -10.38 -9.48
N VAL A 341 -13.86 -10.17 -10.56
CA VAL A 341 -12.85 -11.11 -11.05
C VAL A 341 -11.53 -10.83 -10.37
N ASP A 342 -10.82 -11.87 -9.96
CA ASP A 342 -9.41 -11.77 -9.51
C ASP A 342 -8.62 -12.99 -10.00
N ARG A 343 -7.29 -12.83 -10.10
CA ARG A 343 -6.39 -13.91 -10.53
C ARG A 343 -5.69 -14.60 -9.37
N SER A 344 -5.73 -14.01 -8.17
CA SER A 344 -5.11 -14.56 -6.98
C SER A 344 -5.86 -15.81 -6.50
N PRO A 345 -5.21 -16.99 -6.47
CA PRO A 345 -5.86 -18.22 -5.99
C PRO A 345 -6.41 -18.10 -4.58
N GLY A 346 -5.73 -17.35 -3.69
CA GLY A 346 -6.16 -17.14 -2.31
C GLY A 346 -7.46 -16.35 -2.15
N LYS A 347 -7.94 -15.68 -3.22
CA LYS A 347 -9.18 -14.90 -3.21
C LYS A 347 -10.34 -15.60 -3.93
N LEU A 348 -10.05 -16.53 -4.83
CA LEU A 348 -11.09 -17.21 -5.61
C LEU A 348 -12.05 -17.98 -4.70
N GLY A 349 -13.35 -17.88 -4.99
CA GLY A 349 -14.42 -18.49 -4.20
C GLY A 349 -14.71 -17.80 -2.86
N ARG A 350 -13.98 -16.73 -2.54
CA ARG A 350 -14.27 -15.84 -1.41
C ARG A 350 -15.19 -14.68 -1.84
N HIS A 351 -15.54 -13.82 -0.89
CA HIS A 351 -16.36 -12.64 -1.11
C HIS A 351 -15.62 -11.41 -0.58
N LEU A 352 -15.88 -10.27 -1.21
CA LEU A 352 -15.37 -8.99 -0.75
C LEU A 352 -15.92 -8.66 0.64
N PRO A 353 -15.10 -8.16 1.59
CA PRO A 353 -15.58 -7.76 2.89
C PRO A 353 -16.57 -6.60 2.77
N GLY A 354 -17.59 -6.62 3.61
CA GLY A 354 -18.66 -5.61 3.68
C GLY A 354 -19.64 -5.68 2.53
N SER A 355 -19.22 -5.53 1.30
CA SER A 355 -20.09 -5.61 0.11
C SER A 355 -20.62 -7.02 -0.16
N ARG A 356 -19.88 -8.06 0.28
CA ARG A 356 -20.19 -9.49 0.08
C ARG A 356 -20.34 -9.90 -1.38
N ILE A 357 -19.72 -9.14 -2.29
CA ILE A 357 -19.71 -9.45 -3.72
C ILE A 357 -18.79 -10.65 -3.95
N PRO A 358 -19.23 -11.71 -4.68
CA PRO A 358 -18.42 -12.90 -4.91
C PRO A 358 -17.20 -12.60 -5.78
N ILE A 359 -16.07 -13.26 -5.46
CA ILE A 359 -14.82 -13.20 -6.21
C ILE A 359 -14.71 -14.47 -7.06
N VAL A 360 -14.54 -14.29 -8.37
CA VAL A 360 -14.56 -15.37 -9.34
C VAL A 360 -13.34 -15.36 -10.26
N ALA A 361 -13.07 -16.49 -10.91
CA ALA A 361 -11.98 -16.59 -11.88
C ALA A 361 -12.25 -15.79 -13.16
N GLU A 362 -11.18 -15.44 -13.90
CA GLU A 362 -11.25 -14.64 -15.12
C GLU A 362 -12.06 -15.31 -16.24
N SER A 363 -12.14 -16.65 -16.28
CA SER A 363 -12.97 -17.40 -17.21
C SER A 363 -14.44 -16.95 -17.20
N ARG A 364 -14.93 -16.48 -16.04
CA ARG A 364 -16.29 -15.99 -15.86
C ARG A 364 -16.64 -14.82 -16.78
N LEU A 365 -15.68 -13.99 -17.18
CA LEU A 365 -15.90 -12.91 -18.15
C LEU A 365 -16.32 -13.46 -19.53
N ARG A 366 -15.67 -14.53 -19.99
CA ARG A 366 -16.00 -15.17 -21.28
C ARG A 366 -17.36 -15.87 -21.26
N GLU A 367 -17.72 -16.45 -20.10
CA GLU A 367 -18.99 -17.15 -19.90
C GLU A 367 -20.18 -16.17 -19.90
N THR A 368 -20.06 -15.06 -19.18
CA THR A 368 -21.18 -14.12 -18.95
C THR A 368 -21.22 -12.95 -19.91
N ARG A 369 -20.09 -12.63 -20.57
CA ARG A 369 -19.95 -11.53 -21.54
C ARG A 369 -20.55 -10.23 -21.03
N PRO A 370 -20.09 -9.67 -19.90
CA PRO A 370 -20.67 -8.46 -19.31
C PRO A 370 -20.51 -7.27 -20.24
N ASP A 371 -21.43 -6.30 -20.15
CA ASP A 371 -21.39 -5.07 -20.95
C ASP A 371 -20.32 -4.10 -20.47
N ARG A 372 -20.01 -4.13 -19.16
CA ARG A 372 -19.06 -3.20 -18.52
C ARG A 372 -18.17 -3.93 -17.52
N VAL A 373 -16.87 -3.59 -17.55
CA VAL A 373 -15.86 -4.10 -16.61
C VAL A 373 -15.31 -2.91 -15.83
N LEU A 374 -15.69 -2.79 -14.55
CA LEU A 374 -15.17 -1.78 -13.63
C LEU A 374 -13.79 -2.22 -13.11
N LEU A 375 -12.74 -1.51 -13.52
CA LEU A 375 -11.37 -1.75 -13.08
C LEU A 375 -11.17 -1.13 -11.69
N LEU A 376 -11.15 -1.95 -10.65
CA LEU A 376 -10.96 -1.50 -9.28
C LEU A 376 -9.51 -1.06 -9.01
N PRO A 377 -8.45 -1.77 -9.49
CA PRO A 377 -7.07 -1.27 -9.43
C PRO A 377 -6.79 -0.29 -10.58
N TRP A 378 -7.41 0.87 -10.55
CA TRP A 378 -7.35 1.91 -11.60
C TRP A 378 -5.91 2.32 -11.98
N ASN A 379 -4.96 2.19 -11.05
CA ASN A 379 -3.54 2.46 -11.31
C ASN A 379 -2.89 1.46 -12.28
N LEU A 380 -3.54 0.33 -12.54
CA LEU A 380 -3.15 -0.69 -13.51
C LEU A 380 -4.03 -0.65 -14.78
N ARG A 381 -4.77 0.44 -15.00
CA ARG A 381 -5.73 0.56 -16.11
C ARG A 381 -5.11 0.13 -17.44
N ASP A 382 -3.97 0.70 -17.81
CA ASP A 382 -3.36 0.49 -19.13
C ASP A 382 -2.87 -0.96 -19.30
N GLU A 383 -2.31 -1.57 -18.25
CA GLU A 383 -1.93 -2.99 -18.20
C GLU A 383 -3.17 -3.88 -18.33
N LEU A 384 -4.21 -3.61 -17.52
CA LEU A 384 -5.41 -4.43 -17.49
C LEU A 384 -6.26 -4.29 -18.77
N THR A 385 -6.36 -3.11 -19.34
CA THR A 385 -7.08 -2.94 -20.62
C THR A 385 -6.40 -3.66 -21.78
N ALA A 386 -5.06 -3.70 -21.79
CA ALA A 386 -4.31 -4.49 -22.76
C ALA A 386 -4.47 -6.00 -22.53
N GLN A 387 -4.38 -6.46 -21.27
CA GLN A 387 -4.54 -7.86 -20.91
C GLN A 387 -5.94 -8.40 -21.23
N LEU A 388 -6.97 -7.59 -21.00
CA LEU A 388 -8.38 -7.96 -21.14
C LEU A 388 -8.98 -7.48 -22.45
N ASP A 389 -8.18 -7.10 -23.44
CA ASP A 389 -8.68 -6.53 -24.71
C ASP A 389 -9.73 -7.42 -25.39
N TYR A 390 -9.65 -8.73 -25.17
CA TYR A 390 -10.61 -9.72 -25.67
C TYR A 390 -12.09 -9.45 -25.25
N VAL A 391 -12.33 -8.70 -24.15
CA VAL A 391 -13.72 -8.38 -23.77
C VAL A 391 -14.40 -7.45 -24.76
N ARG A 392 -13.64 -6.74 -25.58
CA ARG A 392 -14.15 -5.88 -26.68
C ARG A 392 -14.75 -6.70 -27.82
N GLU A 393 -14.43 -7.99 -27.96
CA GLU A 393 -14.99 -8.89 -28.98
C GLU A 393 -16.52 -9.00 -28.90
N TRP A 394 -17.09 -8.79 -27.70
CA TRP A 394 -18.56 -8.77 -27.53
C TRP A 394 -19.12 -7.38 -27.17
N GLY A 395 -18.32 -6.30 -27.40
CA GLY A 395 -18.75 -4.92 -27.21
C GLY A 395 -18.64 -4.40 -25.78
N ALA A 396 -18.00 -5.13 -24.86
CA ALA A 396 -17.77 -4.65 -23.49
C ALA A 396 -16.87 -3.40 -23.47
N ARG A 397 -17.10 -2.52 -22.49
CA ARG A 397 -16.25 -1.35 -22.22
C ARG A 397 -15.69 -1.42 -20.82
N PHE A 398 -14.51 -0.85 -20.67
CA PHE A 398 -13.90 -0.67 -19.36
C PHE A 398 -14.44 0.60 -18.70
N VAL A 399 -14.50 0.56 -17.37
CA VAL A 399 -14.90 1.69 -16.54
C VAL A 399 -13.85 1.89 -15.47
N VAL A 400 -13.47 3.12 -15.23
CA VAL A 400 -12.56 3.52 -14.14
C VAL A 400 -13.24 4.58 -13.31
N ALA A 401 -13.21 4.46 -11.98
CA ALA A 401 -13.85 5.44 -11.09
C ALA A 401 -12.90 6.57 -10.68
N VAL A 402 -11.65 6.25 -10.33
CA VAL A 402 -10.66 7.19 -9.80
C VAL A 402 -9.67 7.61 -10.90
N PRO A 403 -9.30 8.90 -11.01
CA PRO A 403 -9.66 10.07 -10.20
C PRO A 403 -11.06 10.63 -10.49
N ARG A 404 -11.65 10.24 -11.58
CA ARG A 404 -13.01 10.56 -12.02
C ARG A 404 -13.59 9.41 -12.82
N LEU A 405 -14.90 9.23 -12.73
CA LEU A 405 -15.60 8.18 -13.46
C LEU A 405 -15.47 8.42 -14.98
N CYS A 406 -15.00 7.39 -15.69
CA CYS A 406 -14.93 7.41 -17.16
C CYS A 406 -15.07 5.99 -17.73
N GLU A 407 -15.67 5.89 -18.93
CA GLU A 407 -15.57 4.69 -19.80
C GLU A 407 -14.36 4.84 -20.73
N CYS A 408 -13.68 3.73 -21.03
CA CYS A 408 -12.51 3.68 -21.93
C CYS A 408 -12.44 2.37 -22.74
#